data_9102cb9500cb61f3d4d781fd341ba8b8
#
_entry.id   9102cb9500cb61f3d4d781fd341ba8b8
#
_cell.length_a   1.000
_cell.length_b   1.000
_cell.length_c   1.000
_cell.angle_alpha   90.00
_cell.angle_beta   90.00
_cell.angle_gamma   90.00
#
_symmetry.space_group_name_H-M   'P 1'
#
loop_
_entity.id
_entity.type
_entity.pdbx_description
1 polymer ?
#
loop_
_entity_poly.entity_id
_entity_poly.type
_entity_poly.pdbx_seq_one_letter_code
_entity_poly.pdbx_strand_id
1 'polypeptide(L)'
;EMLHLRRKNVVGLPAKDCIPETVLDVREDNSIIKLSSRNVLVRRNPIVIDGETEGTVIMLQYVEALQKAEIAVRQKLNEKGLVAKYYFQDIIGSSAPLQKTVEQAKRFAKTDSDILIIGESGTGKELFAQSIHNFSNRRKRPFVAFNCGAIAPNLIESELFGYVGGAFTGASREGKIGLFELAHKGTLFMDEIGELPLSLQASLLRVLQEKEIRRLGDDKIIPIDVRVIAATNVDIREKARTGSFRADLYYRLDILH
;
A
#
# COMPACT_ATOMS: atom_id res chain seq x y z
N GLU A 1 -7.84 -21.13 24.63
CA GLU A 1 -7.70 -20.18 25.76
C GLU A 1 -8.94 -19.30 25.95
N MET A 2 -9.50 -18.68 24.91
CA MET A 2 -10.69 -17.83 25.00
C MET A 2 -11.97 -18.57 25.46
N LEU A 3 -12.10 -19.84 25.09
CA LEU A 3 -13.23 -20.69 25.43
C LEU A 3 -12.88 -21.68 26.56
N HIS A 4 -11.69 -21.60 27.14
CA HIS A 4 -11.16 -22.55 28.13
C HIS A 4 -11.18 -24.02 27.68
N LEU A 5 -11.15 -24.27 26.36
CA LEU A 5 -11.19 -25.60 25.78
C LEU A 5 -9.79 -26.18 25.61
N ARG A 6 -9.62 -27.45 25.91
CA ARG A 6 -8.41 -28.24 25.61
C ARG A 6 -8.71 -29.18 24.45
N ARG A 7 -7.82 -29.28 23.47
CA ARG A 7 -7.99 -30.12 22.28
C ARG A 7 -8.42 -31.56 22.62
N LYS A 8 -7.85 -32.17 23.66
CA LYS A 8 -8.18 -33.54 24.09
C LYS A 8 -9.63 -33.71 24.57
N ASN A 9 -10.31 -32.61 24.96
CA ASN A 9 -11.64 -32.65 25.56
C ASN A 9 -12.76 -32.32 24.57
N VAL A 10 -12.43 -31.97 23.32
CA VAL A 10 -13.43 -31.46 22.34
C VAL A 10 -13.41 -32.21 21.02
N VAL A 11 -12.38 -33.01 20.75
CA VAL A 11 -12.31 -33.78 19.49
C VAL A 11 -13.39 -34.86 19.51
N GLY A 12 -14.24 -34.87 18.48
CA GLY A 12 -15.35 -35.81 18.31
C GLY A 12 -16.65 -35.42 19.01
N LEU A 13 -16.67 -34.28 19.72
CA LEU A 13 -17.91 -33.75 20.32
C LEU A 13 -18.65 -32.81 19.35
N PRO A 14 -19.98 -32.76 19.43
CA PRO A 14 -20.78 -31.77 18.69
C PRO A 14 -20.35 -30.34 19.03
N ALA A 15 -20.24 -29.46 18.01
CA ALA A 15 -19.81 -28.07 18.20
C ALA A 15 -20.66 -27.32 19.23
N LYS A 16 -21.96 -27.58 19.27
CA LYS A 16 -22.92 -26.97 20.22
C LYS A 16 -22.62 -27.29 21.71
N ASP A 17 -21.95 -28.38 21.99
CA ASP A 17 -21.59 -28.79 23.34
C ASP A 17 -20.26 -28.17 23.81
N CYS A 18 -19.49 -27.61 22.86
CA CYS A 18 -18.14 -27.06 23.09
C CYS A 18 -18.05 -25.55 22.91
N ILE A 19 -18.88 -24.98 22.05
CA ILE A 19 -18.79 -23.58 21.62
C ILE A 19 -20.07 -22.84 22.03
N PRO A 20 -19.97 -21.66 22.65
CA PRO A 20 -21.15 -20.88 23.03
C PRO A 20 -22.06 -20.56 21.82
N GLU A 21 -23.38 -20.63 22.02
CA GLU A 21 -24.36 -20.31 20.97
C GLU A 21 -24.11 -18.93 20.36
N THR A 22 -23.70 -17.94 21.14
CA THR A 22 -23.36 -16.60 20.67
C THR A 22 -22.24 -16.59 19.62
N VAL A 23 -21.40 -17.61 19.56
CA VAL A 23 -20.38 -17.80 18.53
C VAL A 23 -20.92 -18.62 17.35
N LEU A 24 -21.79 -19.58 17.62
CA LEU A 24 -22.39 -20.45 16.60
C LEU A 24 -23.43 -19.73 15.75
N ASP A 25 -24.19 -18.80 16.35
CA ASP A 25 -25.27 -18.06 15.70
C ASP A 25 -24.78 -16.92 14.79
N VAL A 26 -23.49 -16.59 14.83
CA VAL A 26 -22.90 -15.60 13.93
C VAL A 26 -22.99 -16.11 12.50
N ARG A 27 -23.84 -15.48 11.68
CA ARG A 27 -24.05 -15.83 10.26
C ARG A 27 -23.19 -15.02 9.31
N GLU A 28 -22.83 -13.79 9.72
CA GLU A 28 -22.01 -12.89 8.91
C GLU A 28 -20.52 -13.08 9.23
N ASP A 29 -19.70 -13.12 8.19
CA ASP A 29 -18.25 -13.11 8.33
C ASP A 29 -17.76 -11.79 8.92
N ASN A 30 -16.72 -11.83 9.77
CA ASN A 30 -16.17 -10.66 10.47
C ASN A 30 -17.11 -9.97 11.48
N SER A 31 -17.97 -10.70 12.14
CA SER A 31 -18.86 -10.17 13.19
C SER A 31 -18.14 -9.97 14.53
N ILE A 32 -18.48 -8.90 15.23
CA ILE A 32 -17.96 -8.64 16.58
C ILE A 32 -19.03 -9.03 17.60
N ILE A 33 -18.67 -9.95 18.48
CA ILE A 33 -19.52 -10.38 19.58
C ILE A 33 -18.87 -10.06 20.93
N LYS A 34 -19.65 -10.03 21.98
CA LYS A 34 -19.15 -9.89 23.34
C LYS A 34 -19.05 -11.27 23.99
N LEU A 35 -17.83 -11.68 24.32
CA LEU A 35 -17.56 -12.93 25.00
C LEU A 35 -16.83 -12.65 26.31
N SER A 36 -17.39 -13.10 27.44
CA SER A 36 -16.79 -12.89 28.78
C SER A 36 -16.33 -11.44 29.03
N SER A 37 -17.19 -10.46 28.70
CA SER A 37 -16.95 -9.01 28.85
C SER A 37 -15.94 -8.39 27.87
N ARG A 38 -15.39 -9.13 26.92
CA ARG A 38 -14.49 -8.63 25.90
C ARG A 38 -15.08 -8.72 24.50
N ASN A 39 -14.72 -7.78 23.64
CA ASN A 39 -15.13 -7.83 22.25
C ASN A 39 -14.23 -8.80 21.49
N VAL A 40 -14.85 -9.75 20.79
CA VAL A 40 -14.17 -10.80 20.02
C VAL A 40 -14.66 -10.73 18.58
N LEU A 41 -13.72 -10.66 17.65
CA LEU A 41 -13.98 -10.80 16.21
C LEU A 41 -14.11 -12.29 15.90
N VAL A 42 -15.22 -12.67 15.29
CA VAL A 42 -15.49 -14.02 14.81
C VAL A 42 -15.35 -14.05 13.31
N ARG A 43 -14.49 -14.94 12.80
CA ARG A 43 -14.36 -15.22 11.37
C ARG A 43 -14.72 -16.66 11.10
N ARG A 44 -15.46 -16.89 10.03
CA ARG A 44 -15.86 -18.22 9.56
C ARG A 44 -15.30 -18.48 8.16
N ASN A 45 -14.51 -19.54 8.05
CA ASN A 45 -13.99 -19.98 6.76
C ASN A 45 -14.52 -21.39 6.50
N PRO A 46 -15.38 -21.60 5.49
CA PRO A 46 -15.84 -22.94 5.12
C PRO A 46 -14.67 -23.76 4.59
N ILE A 47 -14.65 -25.05 4.95
CA ILE A 47 -13.77 -26.04 4.34
C ILE A 47 -14.60 -26.68 3.22
N VAL A 48 -14.20 -26.44 1.97
CA VAL A 48 -14.87 -26.96 0.78
C VAL A 48 -14.00 -28.08 0.21
N ILE A 49 -14.59 -29.29 0.03
CA ILE A 49 -13.97 -30.45 -0.62
C ILE A 49 -14.93 -30.88 -1.73
N ASP A 50 -14.44 -31.01 -2.94
CA ASP A 50 -15.21 -31.41 -4.14
C ASP A 50 -16.48 -30.56 -4.40
N GLY A 51 -16.45 -29.28 -3.97
CA GLY A 51 -17.57 -28.35 -4.15
C GLY A 51 -18.62 -28.38 -3.03
N GLU A 52 -18.50 -29.27 -2.05
CA GLU A 52 -19.38 -29.34 -0.88
C GLU A 52 -18.69 -28.81 0.39
N THR A 53 -19.47 -28.19 1.29
CA THR A 53 -18.93 -27.68 2.55
C THR A 53 -18.88 -28.82 3.57
N GLU A 54 -17.72 -29.36 3.78
CA GLU A 54 -17.44 -30.44 4.73
C GLU A 54 -17.25 -29.95 6.19
N GLY A 55 -16.95 -28.67 6.34
CA GLY A 55 -16.70 -28.13 7.67
C GLY A 55 -16.55 -26.62 7.68
N THR A 56 -16.32 -26.07 8.88
CA THR A 56 -16.08 -24.62 9.05
C THR A 56 -14.97 -24.41 10.06
N VAL A 57 -13.99 -23.59 9.73
CA VAL A 57 -13.00 -23.07 10.68
C VAL A 57 -13.56 -21.78 11.30
N ILE A 58 -13.74 -21.77 12.62
CA ILE A 58 -14.12 -20.58 13.37
C ILE A 58 -12.87 -20.02 14.04
N MET A 59 -12.50 -18.79 13.65
CA MET A 59 -11.39 -18.07 14.24
C MET A 59 -11.94 -16.99 15.18
N LEU A 60 -11.45 -17.00 16.42
CA LEU A 60 -11.81 -16.02 17.46
C LEU A 60 -10.58 -15.16 17.76
N GLN A 61 -10.75 -13.83 17.74
CA GLN A 61 -9.66 -12.91 18.01
C GLN A 61 -10.14 -11.73 18.86
N TYR A 62 -9.44 -11.42 19.96
CA TYR A 62 -9.76 -10.23 20.76
C TYR A 62 -9.55 -8.96 19.94
N VAL A 63 -10.56 -8.08 19.93
CA VAL A 63 -10.51 -6.79 19.23
C VAL A 63 -9.37 -5.92 19.77
N GLU A 64 -9.16 -5.93 21.08
CA GLU A 64 -8.05 -5.19 21.72
C GLU A 64 -6.67 -5.66 21.26
N ALA A 65 -6.49 -6.95 20.99
CA ALA A 65 -5.23 -7.48 20.46
C ALA A 65 -4.95 -7.00 19.04
N LEU A 66 -6.01 -6.93 18.21
CA LEU A 66 -5.92 -6.36 16.85
C LEU A 66 -5.58 -4.87 16.89
N GLN A 67 -6.23 -4.10 17.77
CA GLN A 67 -5.95 -2.67 17.93
C GLN A 67 -4.51 -2.42 18.40
N LYS A 68 -4.02 -3.19 19.38
CA LYS A 68 -2.63 -3.09 19.85
C LYS A 68 -1.64 -3.41 18.72
N ALA A 69 -1.89 -4.45 17.93
CA ALA A 69 -1.04 -4.80 16.80
C ALA A 69 -1.04 -3.70 15.73
N GLU A 70 -2.20 -3.11 15.42
CA GLU A 70 -2.31 -1.99 14.48
C GLU A 70 -1.53 -0.76 14.97
N ILE A 71 -1.68 -0.40 16.25
CA ILE A 71 -0.93 0.72 16.86
C ILE A 71 0.58 0.46 16.77
N ALA A 72 1.05 -0.74 17.11
CA ALA A 72 2.47 -1.08 17.06
C ALA A 72 3.03 -1.01 15.63
N VAL A 73 2.27 -1.46 14.62
CA VAL A 73 2.66 -1.32 13.21
C VAL A 73 2.75 0.16 12.83
N ARG A 74 1.74 0.96 13.19
CA ARG A 74 1.72 2.39 12.89
C ARG A 74 2.88 3.15 13.55
N GLN A 75 3.23 2.80 14.79
CA GLN A 75 4.39 3.36 15.48
C GLN A 75 5.69 3.07 14.72
N LYS A 76 5.91 1.81 14.32
CA LYS A 76 7.09 1.42 13.51
C LYS A 76 7.16 2.14 12.16
N LEU A 77 6.02 2.35 11.48
CA LEU A 77 5.98 3.12 10.25
C LEU A 77 6.33 4.59 10.48
N ASN A 78 5.83 5.18 11.58
CA ASN A 78 6.11 6.56 11.95
C ASN A 78 7.60 6.77 12.32
N GLU A 79 8.19 5.86 13.10
CA GLU A 79 9.63 5.86 13.43
C GLU A 79 10.51 5.82 12.16
N LYS A 80 10.06 5.14 11.12
CA LYS A 80 10.75 5.08 9.82
C LYS A 80 10.40 6.24 8.87
N GLY A 81 9.55 7.18 9.28
CA GLY A 81 9.08 8.27 8.42
C GLY A 81 8.17 7.84 7.26
N LEU A 82 7.59 6.64 7.34
CA LEU A 82 6.76 6.05 6.26
C LEU A 82 5.26 6.32 6.47
N VAL A 83 4.89 7.49 6.96
CA VAL A 83 3.51 7.88 7.26
C VAL A 83 3.20 9.22 6.60
N ALA A 84 2.07 9.30 5.91
CA ALA A 84 1.53 10.56 5.41
C ALA A 84 1.00 11.41 6.58
N LYS A 85 1.38 12.68 6.61
CA LYS A 85 1.07 13.62 7.72
C LYS A 85 -0.09 14.55 7.40
N TYR A 86 -0.30 14.88 6.12
CA TYR A 86 -1.26 15.89 5.67
C TYR A 86 -2.57 15.29 5.19
N TYR A 87 -3.64 16.07 5.36
CA TYR A 87 -5.00 15.74 4.97
C TYR A 87 -5.57 16.83 4.07
N PHE A 88 -6.69 16.59 3.39
CA PHE A 88 -7.36 17.59 2.54
C PHE A 88 -7.76 18.87 3.29
N GLN A 89 -7.99 18.80 4.59
CA GLN A 89 -8.28 19.98 5.43
C GLN A 89 -7.07 20.90 5.61
N ASP A 90 -5.83 20.39 5.39
CA ASP A 90 -4.60 21.17 5.49
C ASP A 90 -4.33 21.96 4.19
N ILE A 91 -5.12 21.73 3.13
CA ILE A 91 -5.07 22.47 1.88
C ILE A 91 -5.86 23.74 2.03
N ILE A 92 -5.17 24.86 2.22
CA ILE A 92 -5.79 26.16 2.46
C ILE A 92 -6.05 26.87 1.14
N GLY A 93 -7.30 27.30 0.91
CA GLY A 93 -7.71 28.11 -0.22
C GLY A 93 -9.19 27.95 -0.55
N SER A 94 -9.80 29.02 -1.09
CA SER A 94 -11.24 29.09 -1.39
C SER A 94 -11.54 29.29 -2.87
N SER A 95 -10.51 29.33 -3.75
CA SER A 95 -10.76 29.54 -5.19
C SER A 95 -11.50 28.35 -5.81
N ALA A 96 -12.42 28.63 -6.72
CA ALA A 96 -13.22 27.58 -7.36
C ALA A 96 -12.37 26.52 -8.09
N PRO A 97 -11.26 26.85 -8.80
CA PRO A 97 -10.38 25.83 -9.38
C PRO A 97 -9.76 24.91 -8.34
N LEU A 98 -9.27 25.46 -7.21
CA LEU A 98 -8.69 24.64 -6.14
C LEU A 98 -9.71 23.69 -5.54
N GLN A 99 -10.92 24.18 -5.23
CA GLN A 99 -11.98 23.34 -4.68
C GLN A 99 -12.38 22.23 -5.64
N LYS A 100 -12.46 22.49 -6.95
CA LYS A 100 -12.69 21.47 -7.97
C LYS A 100 -11.58 20.41 -7.98
N THR A 101 -10.30 20.83 -7.89
CA THR A 101 -9.16 19.91 -7.84
C THR A 101 -9.19 19.06 -6.57
N VAL A 102 -9.53 19.62 -5.41
CA VAL A 102 -9.69 18.88 -4.15
C VAL A 102 -10.79 17.83 -4.27
N GLU A 103 -11.96 18.19 -4.82
CA GLU A 103 -13.06 17.22 -5.00
C GLU A 103 -12.68 16.11 -6.00
N GLN A 104 -11.98 16.43 -7.06
CA GLN A 104 -11.45 15.45 -8.00
C GLN A 104 -10.45 14.51 -7.31
N ALA A 105 -9.51 15.04 -6.54
CA ALA A 105 -8.54 14.27 -5.78
C ALA A 105 -9.21 13.33 -4.76
N LYS A 106 -10.28 13.78 -4.08
CA LYS A 106 -11.07 12.92 -3.18
C LYS A 106 -11.76 11.76 -3.91
N ARG A 107 -12.25 11.97 -5.14
CA ARG A 107 -12.82 10.90 -5.96
C ARG A 107 -11.74 9.87 -6.33
N PHE A 108 -10.59 10.32 -6.80
CA PHE A 108 -9.47 9.47 -7.17
C PHE A 108 -8.85 8.73 -5.97
N ALA A 109 -8.88 9.33 -4.78
CA ALA A 109 -8.41 8.68 -3.56
C ALA A 109 -9.14 7.36 -3.26
N LYS A 110 -10.41 7.24 -3.66
CA LYS A 110 -11.23 6.04 -3.44
C LYS A 110 -10.95 4.89 -4.43
N THR A 111 -10.20 5.14 -5.49
CA THR A 111 -9.77 4.14 -6.46
C THR A 111 -8.38 3.62 -6.13
N ASP A 112 -8.00 2.46 -6.65
CA ASP A 112 -6.63 1.93 -6.57
C ASP A 112 -5.76 2.30 -7.79
N SER A 113 -6.28 3.13 -8.70
CA SER A 113 -5.56 3.61 -9.88
C SER A 113 -4.35 4.45 -9.48
N ASP A 114 -3.29 4.35 -10.27
CA ASP A 114 -2.15 5.25 -10.18
C ASP A 114 -2.58 6.68 -10.57
N ILE A 115 -1.91 7.69 -10.05
CA ILE A 115 -2.30 9.11 -10.21
C ILE A 115 -1.08 9.91 -10.65
N LEU A 116 -1.29 10.81 -11.63
CA LEU A 116 -0.32 11.82 -12.00
C LEU A 116 -0.81 13.21 -11.55
N ILE A 117 0.00 13.92 -10.76
CA ILE A 117 -0.26 15.29 -10.30
C ILE A 117 0.64 16.23 -11.08
N ILE A 118 0.05 17.13 -11.84
CA ILE A 118 0.77 18.13 -12.62
C ILE A 118 0.56 19.52 -11.98
N GLY A 119 1.63 20.27 -11.79
CA GLY A 119 1.56 21.64 -11.26
C GLY A 119 2.93 22.25 -11.09
N GLU A 120 3.01 23.57 -11.07
CA GLU A 120 4.25 24.31 -10.87
C GLU A 120 4.96 23.96 -9.55
N SER A 121 6.23 24.31 -9.42
CA SER A 121 6.95 24.14 -8.16
C SER A 121 6.28 24.96 -7.05
N GLY A 122 6.21 24.39 -5.84
CA GLY A 122 5.61 25.06 -4.68
C GLY A 122 4.09 25.05 -4.61
N THR A 123 3.35 24.46 -5.57
CA THR A 123 1.88 24.41 -5.57
C THR A 123 1.28 23.39 -4.60
N GLY A 124 2.10 22.69 -3.83
CA GLY A 124 1.62 21.74 -2.82
C GLY A 124 1.31 20.34 -3.35
N LYS A 125 1.95 19.88 -4.42
CA LYS A 125 1.75 18.53 -4.99
C LYS A 125 1.93 17.42 -3.97
N GLU A 126 2.91 17.53 -3.09
CA GLU A 126 3.13 16.58 -1.99
C GLU A 126 1.96 16.58 -0.99
N LEU A 127 1.41 17.78 -0.69
CA LEU A 127 0.25 17.91 0.18
C LEU A 127 -0.95 17.14 -0.39
N PHE A 128 -1.18 17.26 -1.70
CA PHE A 128 -2.21 16.49 -2.41
C PHE A 128 -1.93 15.00 -2.36
N ALA A 129 -0.70 14.56 -2.64
CA ALA A 129 -0.33 13.14 -2.62
C ALA A 129 -0.57 12.50 -1.24
N GLN A 130 -0.14 13.16 -0.17
CA GLN A 130 -0.37 12.69 1.20
C GLN A 130 -1.87 12.69 1.56
N SER A 131 -2.61 13.73 1.17
CA SER A 131 -4.06 13.83 1.40
C SER A 131 -4.82 12.72 0.68
N ILE A 132 -4.46 12.43 -0.57
CA ILE A 132 -5.01 11.31 -1.35
C ILE A 132 -4.76 9.98 -0.65
N HIS A 133 -3.54 9.73 -0.18
CA HIS A 133 -3.22 8.52 0.56
C HIS A 133 -4.06 8.41 1.84
N ASN A 134 -4.11 9.46 2.66
CA ASN A 134 -4.86 9.48 3.92
C ASN A 134 -6.38 9.35 3.74
N PHE A 135 -6.90 9.69 2.56
CA PHE A 135 -8.33 9.52 2.23
C PHE A 135 -8.65 8.19 1.52
N SER A 136 -7.63 7.41 1.18
CA SER A 136 -7.75 6.14 0.46
C SER A 136 -8.00 4.93 1.38
N ASN A 137 -8.29 3.78 0.77
CA ASN A 137 -8.35 2.50 1.46
C ASN A 137 -6.98 2.07 2.03
N ARG A 138 -5.88 2.69 1.56
CA ARG A 138 -4.49 2.43 1.99
C ARG A 138 -4.01 3.34 3.11
N ARG A 139 -4.86 4.18 3.72
CA ARG A 139 -4.53 5.18 4.76
C ARG A 139 -3.80 4.65 6.00
N LYS A 140 -3.89 3.35 6.27
CA LYS A 140 -3.22 2.67 7.39
C LYS A 140 -1.96 1.93 6.97
N ARG A 141 -1.56 2.05 5.72
CA ARG A 141 -0.44 1.39 5.09
C ARG A 141 0.73 2.35 4.90
N PRO A 142 1.93 1.87 4.53
CA PRO A 142 3.07 2.76 4.29
C PRO A 142 2.79 3.83 3.25
N PHE A 143 3.26 5.04 3.51
CA PHE A 143 3.41 6.11 2.53
C PHE A 143 4.91 6.38 2.38
N VAL A 144 5.46 6.04 1.24
CA VAL A 144 6.89 6.20 0.94
C VAL A 144 7.03 7.33 -0.05
N ALA A 145 7.75 8.40 0.32
CA ALA A 145 8.02 9.53 -0.57
C ALA A 145 9.44 9.43 -1.15
N PHE A 146 9.56 9.73 -2.43
CA PHE A 146 10.80 9.73 -3.17
C PHE A 146 10.81 10.88 -4.17
N ASN A 147 11.86 11.72 -4.14
CA ASN A 147 12.06 12.78 -5.14
C ASN A 147 13.12 12.32 -6.15
N CYS A 148 12.71 12.19 -7.43
CA CYS A 148 13.58 11.74 -8.51
C CYS A 148 14.70 12.73 -8.86
N GLY A 149 14.47 14.04 -8.64
CA GLY A 149 15.46 15.09 -8.91
C GLY A 149 16.48 15.29 -7.78
N ALA A 150 16.19 14.81 -6.57
CA ALA A 150 17.03 15.03 -5.40
C ALA A 150 18.21 14.04 -5.28
N ILE A 151 18.23 12.98 -6.09
CA ILE A 151 19.21 11.89 -6.00
C ILE A 151 19.95 11.75 -7.31
N ALA A 152 21.26 11.46 -7.21
CA ALA A 152 22.09 11.22 -8.40
C ALA A 152 21.50 10.09 -9.26
N PRO A 153 21.41 10.25 -10.59
CA PRO A 153 20.73 9.30 -11.50
C PRO A 153 21.19 7.85 -11.37
N ASN A 154 22.46 7.63 -11.10
CA ASN A 154 23.07 6.29 -10.92
C ASN A 154 22.64 5.61 -9.60
N LEU A 155 22.07 6.33 -8.64
CA LEU A 155 21.60 5.77 -7.38
C LEU A 155 20.10 5.49 -7.38
N ILE A 156 19.32 6.13 -8.26
CA ILE A 156 17.86 6.01 -8.31
C ILE A 156 17.42 4.55 -8.40
N GLU A 157 18.09 3.76 -9.27
CA GLU A 157 17.75 2.35 -9.47
C GLU A 157 17.90 1.54 -8.18
N SER A 158 19.04 1.69 -7.50
CA SER A 158 19.33 1.00 -6.24
C SER A 158 18.40 1.44 -5.10
N GLU A 159 17.94 2.70 -5.09
CA GLU A 159 16.95 3.19 -4.14
C GLU A 159 15.57 2.57 -4.42
N LEU A 160 15.09 2.62 -5.66
CA LEU A 160 13.75 2.14 -6.03
C LEU A 160 13.61 0.62 -5.86
N PHE A 161 14.57 -0.16 -6.38
CA PHE A 161 14.46 -1.61 -6.46
C PHE A 161 15.23 -2.35 -5.38
N GLY A 162 16.20 -1.69 -4.72
CA GLY A 162 17.09 -2.35 -3.79
C GLY A 162 18.18 -3.19 -4.48
N TYR A 163 19.02 -3.84 -3.69
CA TYR A 163 20.11 -4.69 -4.20
C TYR A 163 20.45 -5.78 -3.18
N VAL A 164 21.03 -6.88 -3.66
CA VAL A 164 21.62 -7.93 -2.83
C VAL A 164 23.08 -7.61 -2.50
N GLY A 165 23.59 -8.19 -1.43
CA GLY A 165 24.99 -7.98 -1.04
C GLY A 165 25.96 -8.31 -2.18
N GLY A 166 26.88 -7.37 -2.46
CA GLY A 166 27.87 -7.52 -3.53
C GLY A 166 27.37 -7.27 -4.95
N ALA A 167 26.18 -6.74 -5.16
CA ALA A 167 25.60 -6.45 -6.48
C ALA A 167 26.46 -5.52 -7.34
N PHE A 168 27.19 -4.60 -6.72
CA PHE A 168 28.12 -3.68 -7.39
C PHE A 168 29.22 -3.21 -6.42
N THR A 169 30.27 -2.58 -6.96
CA THR A 169 31.36 -2.00 -6.16
C THR A 169 30.83 -0.90 -5.22
N GLY A 170 31.03 -1.10 -3.90
CA GLY A 170 30.47 -0.21 -2.88
C GLY A 170 29.10 -0.62 -2.31
N ALA A 171 28.48 -1.69 -2.82
CA ALA A 171 27.27 -2.25 -2.25
C ALA A 171 27.53 -2.77 -0.83
N SER A 172 26.57 -2.51 0.08
CA SER A 172 26.60 -3.10 1.45
C SER A 172 26.59 -4.64 1.34
N ARG A 173 27.31 -5.31 2.24
CA ARG A 173 27.30 -6.78 2.32
C ARG A 173 25.93 -7.37 2.69
N GLU A 174 25.12 -6.61 3.40
CA GLU A 174 23.76 -7.02 3.78
C GLU A 174 22.73 -6.75 2.69
N GLY A 175 23.10 -6.03 1.60
CA GLY A 175 22.17 -5.56 0.61
C GLY A 175 21.31 -4.40 1.11
N LYS A 176 20.29 -4.03 0.33
CA LYS A 176 19.34 -2.97 0.67
C LYS A 176 17.95 -3.30 0.13
N ILE A 177 16.94 -3.11 0.98
CA ILE A 177 15.53 -3.21 0.56
C ILE A 177 15.17 -1.94 -0.23
N GLY A 178 14.53 -2.11 -1.39
CA GLY A 178 14.09 -1.01 -2.25
C GLY A 178 12.81 -0.33 -1.77
N LEU A 179 12.56 0.89 -2.29
CA LEU A 179 11.39 1.69 -1.92
C LEU A 179 10.07 1.03 -2.35
N PHE A 180 10.04 0.29 -3.46
CA PHE A 180 8.87 -0.50 -3.86
C PHE A 180 8.52 -1.58 -2.84
N GLU A 181 9.50 -2.27 -2.29
CA GLU A 181 9.25 -3.25 -1.23
C GLU A 181 8.78 -2.57 0.07
N LEU A 182 9.38 -1.44 0.44
CA LEU A 182 8.96 -0.67 1.61
C LEU A 182 7.52 -0.14 1.48
N ALA A 183 7.09 0.18 0.25
CA ALA A 183 5.75 0.67 -0.05
C ALA A 183 4.71 -0.46 -0.21
N HIS A 184 5.09 -1.73 -0.06
CA HIS A 184 4.19 -2.88 -0.27
C HIS A 184 2.87 -2.75 0.50
N LYS A 185 1.74 -2.94 -0.18
CA LYS A 185 0.35 -2.69 0.26
C LYS A 185 0.02 -1.23 0.56
N GLY A 186 0.96 -0.32 0.33
CA GLY A 186 0.83 1.11 0.58
C GLY A 186 0.86 1.96 -0.68
N THR A 187 1.48 3.12 -0.57
CA THR A 187 1.62 4.11 -1.64
C THR A 187 3.07 4.54 -1.76
N LEU A 188 3.59 4.55 -3.00
CA LEU A 188 4.85 5.19 -3.36
C LEU A 188 4.53 6.53 -4.03
N PHE A 189 4.95 7.62 -3.41
CA PHE A 189 4.90 8.95 -4.00
C PHE A 189 6.22 9.26 -4.68
N MET A 190 6.18 9.55 -5.98
CA MET A 190 7.34 9.87 -6.81
C MET A 190 7.24 11.32 -7.27
N ASP A 191 7.94 12.22 -6.59
CA ASP A 191 8.01 13.63 -7.01
C ASP A 191 9.04 13.82 -8.12
N GLU A 192 8.81 14.84 -8.95
CA GLU A 192 9.66 15.16 -10.10
C GLU A 192 9.89 13.97 -11.05
N ILE A 193 8.81 13.21 -11.32
CA ILE A 193 8.88 12.00 -12.17
C ILE A 193 9.44 12.30 -13.57
N GLY A 194 9.30 13.53 -14.05
CA GLY A 194 9.87 14.01 -15.32
C GLY A 194 11.40 14.00 -15.37
N GLU A 195 12.08 13.89 -14.22
CA GLU A 195 13.55 13.81 -14.11
C GLU A 195 14.06 12.36 -14.05
N LEU A 196 13.14 11.37 -14.09
CA LEU A 196 13.54 9.96 -14.11
C LEU A 196 14.28 9.60 -15.40
N PRO A 197 15.49 9.01 -15.35
CA PRO A 197 16.24 8.57 -16.54
C PRO A 197 15.43 7.62 -17.43
N LEU A 198 15.56 7.74 -18.75
CA LEU A 198 14.83 6.92 -19.74
C LEU A 198 14.97 5.41 -19.51
N SER A 199 16.15 4.95 -19.11
CA SER A 199 16.39 3.54 -18.76
C SER A 199 15.50 3.07 -17.61
N LEU A 200 15.32 3.91 -16.60
CA LEU A 200 14.50 3.60 -15.43
C LEU A 200 13.00 3.77 -15.67
N GLN A 201 12.62 4.59 -16.66
CA GLN A 201 11.22 4.70 -17.08
C GLN A 201 10.70 3.36 -17.63
N ALA A 202 11.54 2.60 -18.35
CA ALA A 202 11.18 1.26 -18.83
C ALA A 202 10.98 0.28 -17.67
N SER A 203 11.88 0.31 -16.68
CA SER A 203 11.77 -0.52 -15.48
C SER A 203 10.52 -0.16 -14.66
N LEU A 204 10.25 1.13 -14.50
CA LEU A 204 9.04 1.60 -13.80
C LEU A 204 7.76 1.13 -14.51
N LEU A 205 7.69 1.27 -15.84
CA LEU A 205 6.54 0.80 -16.61
C LEU A 205 6.27 -0.69 -16.38
N ARG A 206 7.33 -1.49 -16.40
CA ARG A 206 7.24 -2.93 -16.15
C ARG A 206 6.68 -3.22 -14.76
N VAL A 207 7.17 -2.52 -13.74
CA VAL A 207 6.65 -2.65 -12.36
C VAL A 207 5.17 -2.27 -12.26
N LEU A 208 4.74 -1.21 -12.93
CA LEU A 208 3.34 -0.78 -12.94
C LEU A 208 2.41 -1.81 -13.62
N GLN A 209 2.93 -2.54 -14.63
CA GLN A 209 2.17 -3.53 -15.39
C GLN A 209 2.16 -4.91 -14.73
N GLU A 210 3.34 -5.41 -14.37
CA GLU A 210 3.53 -6.77 -13.88
C GLU A 210 3.31 -6.89 -12.36
N LYS A 211 3.37 -5.76 -11.63
CA LYS A 211 3.30 -5.70 -10.17
C LYS A 211 4.37 -6.57 -9.49
N GLU A 212 5.54 -6.61 -10.10
CA GLU A 212 6.70 -7.38 -9.64
C GLU A 212 7.96 -6.54 -9.76
N ILE A 213 8.94 -6.82 -8.89
CA ILE A 213 10.27 -6.23 -8.94
C ILE A 213 11.35 -7.31 -8.83
N ARG A 214 12.58 -6.95 -9.19
CA ARG A 214 13.81 -7.69 -8.89
C ARG A 214 14.81 -6.75 -8.26
N ARG A 215 15.53 -7.22 -7.26
CA ARG A 215 16.66 -6.46 -6.70
C ARG A 215 17.84 -6.51 -7.65
N LEU A 216 18.64 -5.47 -7.65
CA LEU A 216 19.91 -5.45 -8.42
C LEU A 216 20.83 -6.58 -7.97
N GLY A 217 21.33 -7.32 -8.93
CA GLY A 217 22.18 -8.50 -8.68
C GLY A 217 21.44 -9.75 -8.25
N ASP A 218 20.08 -9.79 -8.33
CA ASP A 218 19.26 -10.94 -7.99
C ASP A 218 18.30 -11.29 -9.16
N ASP A 219 18.08 -12.57 -9.38
CA ASP A 219 17.10 -13.07 -10.35
C ASP A 219 15.71 -13.33 -9.73
N LYS A 220 15.61 -13.21 -8.40
CA LYS A 220 14.37 -13.50 -7.67
C LYS A 220 13.30 -12.45 -7.96
N ILE A 221 12.15 -12.91 -8.41
CA ILE A 221 10.95 -12.08 -8.59
C ILE A 221 10.28 -11.88 -7.24
N ILE A 222 9.95 -10.63 -6.93
CA ILE A 222 9.26 -10.22 -5.70
C ILE A 222 7.94 -9.57 -6.11
N PRO A 223 6.78 -10.20 -5.84
CA PRO A 223 5.50 -9.61 -6.13
C PRO A 223 5.23 -8.44 -5.17
N ILE A 224 4.70 -7.35 -5.70
CA ILE A 224 4.35 -6.15 -4.95
C ILE A 224 2.92 -5.71 -5.23
N ASP A 225 2.30 -5.11 -4.23
CA ASP A 225 1.03 -4.40 -4.35
C ASP A 225 1.27 -2.96 -3.89
N VAL A 226 1.61 -2.09 -4.83
CA VAL A 226 1.93 -0.68 -4.57
C VAL A 226 1.08 0.19 -5.47
N ARG A 227 0.43 1.19 -4.87
CA ARG A 227 -0.18 2.30 -5.60
C ARG A 227 0.86 3.37 -5.82
N VAL A 228 0.97 3.88 -7.05
CA VAL A 228 1.89 4.97 -7.38
C VAL A 228 1.13 6.29 -7.50
N ILE A 229 1.63 7.33 -6.82
CA ILE A 229 1.23 8.72 -7.05
C ILE A 229 2.49 9.43 -7.56
N ALA A 230 2.48 9.85 -8.81
CA ALA A 230 3.57 10.59 -9.42
C ALA A 230 3.25 12.08 -9.45
N ALA A 231 4.27 12.93 -9.31
CA ALA A 231 4.12 14.38 -9.43
C ALA A 231 5.20 14.96 -10.37
N THR A 232 4.84 16.04 -11.06
CA THR A 232 5.78 16.74 -11.93
C THR A 232 5.43 18.22 -12.06
N ASN A 233 6.44 19.05 -12.29
CA ASN A 233 6.32 20.47 -12.61
C ASN A 233 6.60 20.76 -14.10
N VAL A 234 6.97 19.74 -14.88
CA VAL A 234 7.25 19.89 -16.30
C VAL A 234 6.09 19.35 -17.14
N ASP A 235 5.96 19.85 -18.36
CA ASP A 235 5.03 19.30 -19.34
C ASP A 235 5.52 17.91 -19.80
N ILE A 236 5.05 16.88 -19.07
CA ILE A 236 5.43 15.49 -19.32
C ILE A 236 4.88 14.99 -20.67
N ARG A 237 3.78 15.58 -21.16
CA ARG A 237 3.19 15.26 -22.46
C ARG A 237 4.11 15.73 -23.58
N GLU A 238 4.66 16.94 -23.44
CA GLU A 238 5.66 17.46 -24.39
C GLU A 238 6.98 16.68 -24.30
N LYS A 239 7.45 16.32 -23.10
CA LYS A 239 8.58 15.41 -22.94
C LYS A 239 8.35 14.04 -23.61
N ALA A 240 7.15 13.52 -23.59
CA ALA A 240 6.79 12.28 -24.28
C ALA A 240 6.80 12.45 -25.80
N ARG A 241 6.34 13.61 -26.31
CA ARG A 241 6.36 13.93 -27.75
C ARG A 241 7.79 14.08 -28.29
N THR A 242 8.69 14.66 -27.51
CA THR A 242 10.11 14.89 -27.87
C THR A 242 11.01 13.67 -27.59
N GLY A 243 10.48 12.60 -27.03
CA GLY A 243 11.23 11.36 -26.74
C GLY A 243 12.10 11.42 -25.48
N SER A 244 12.04 12.50 -24.68
CA SER A 244 12.73 12.61 -23.39
C SER A 244 11.95 11.98 -22.21
N PHE A 245 10.72 11.56 -22.47
CA PHE A 245 9.91 10.70 -21.62
C PHE A 245 9.22 9.64 -22.47
N ARG A 246 9.01 8.44 -21.96
CA ARG A 246 8.35 7.37 -22.71
C ARG A 246 6.85 7.61 -22.77
N ALA A 247 6.28 7.58 -23.95
CA ALA A 247 4.86 7.75 -24.18
C ALA A 247 4.01 6.66 -23.51
N ASP A 248 4.50 5.42 -23.51
CA ASP A 248 3.82 4.29 -22.88
C ASP A 248 3.73 4.44 -21.34
N LEU A 249 4.78 4.94 -20.70
CA LEU A 249 4.76 5.25 -19.27
C LEU A 249 3.83 6.45 -18.98
N TYR A 250 3.86 7.49 -19.81
CA TYR A 250 2.95 8.63 -19.66
C TYR A 250 1.49 8.15 -19.64
N TYR A 251 1.05 7.41 -20.64
CA TYR A 251 -0.33 6.90 -20.70
C TYR A 251 -0.67 5.92 -19.57
N ARG A 252 0.32 5.25 -19.01
CA ARG A 252 0.10 4.35 -17.86
C ARG A 252 -0.09 5.10 -16.55
N LEU A 253 0.54 6.27 -16.38
CA LEU A 253 0.40 7.14 -15.22
C LEU A 253 -0.82 8.07 -15.30
N ASP A 254 -1.15 8.53 -16.52
CA ASP A 254 -2.21 9.50 -16.80
C ASP A 254 -3.55 8.80 -17.09
N ILE A 255 -3.99 7.95 -16.16
CA ILE A 255 -5.25 7.16 -16.33
C ILE A 255 -6.48 8.00 -15.98
N LEU A 256 -6.34 9.01 -15.11
CA LEU A 256 -7.45 9.80 -14.57
C LEU A 256 -7.22 11.29 -14.83
N HIS A 257 -8.06 11.89 -15.65
CA HIS A 257 -8.09 13.32 -15.99
C HIS A 257 -9.11 14.09 -15.14
#